data_19e3e1fe4e7ef9fa0b5888edfe61a694
#
_entry.id   19e3e1fe4e7ef9fa0b5888edfe61a694
#
_cell.length_a   1.000
_cell.length_b   1.000
_cell.length_c   1.000
_cell.angle_alpha   90.00
_cell.angle_beta   90.00
_cell.angle_gamma   90.00
#
_symmetry.space_group_name_H-M   'P 1'
#
loop_
_entity.id
_entity.type
_entity.pdbx_description
1 polymer ?
#
loop_
_entity_poly.entity_id
_entity_poly.type
_entity_poly.pdbx_seq_one_letter_code
_entity_poly.pdbx_strand_id
1 'polypeptide(L)'
;MVLLHDEHVRRFLVVWNQAQAASVALPKTDDPAYASLETLLHHVLGAARGYMTWMCEVLELPDPEIRIPPGPPALPAEADSYMEHVLEKWRTPLRDVGDDRLETPEYPSEWQTRYSIDAMLEHAVMHPIRHAFQLEELMRQR
;
A
#
# COMPACT_ATOMS: atom_id res chain seq x y z
N MET A 1 -6.02 -8.07 10.44
CA MET A 1 -5.42 -6.91 9.72
C MET A 1 -4.78 -7.33 8.39
N VAL A 2 -4.03 -8.42 8.33
CA VAL A 2 -3.42 -8.87 7.06
C VAL A 2 -4.47 -9.20 6.00
N LEU A 3 -5.54 -9.91 6.37
CA LEU A 3 -6.63 -10.21 5.42
C LEU A 3 -7.38 -8.96 5.00
N LEU A 4 -7.56 -8.02 5.90
CA LEU A 4 -8.22 -6.75 5.60
C LEU A 4 -7.37 -5.90 4.64
N HIS A 5 -6.06 -5.89 4.83
CA HIS A 5 -5.13 -5.24 3.91
C HIS A 5 -5.23 -5.86 2.51
N ASP A 6 -5.21 -7.19 2.42
CA ASP A 6 -5.36 -7.91 1.15
C ASP A 6 -6.63 -7.46 0.41
N GLU A 7 -7.77 -7.48 1.11
CA GLU A 7 -9.07 -7.09 0.55
C GLU A 7 -9.04 -5.67 -0.01
N HIS A 8 -8.48 -4.72 0.74
CA HIS A 8 -8.52 -3.31 0.34
C HIS A 8 -7.50 -2.94 -0.73
N VAL A 9 -6.37 -3.62 -0.78
CA VAL A 9 -5.43 -3.45 -1.90
C VAL A 9 -6.06 -3.96 -3.20
N ARG A 10 -6.73 -5.11 -3.16
CA ARG A 10 -7.44 -5.64 -4.34
C ARG A 10 -8.54 -4.70 -4.80
N ARG A 11 -9.32 -4.17 -3.87
CA ARG A 11 -10.36 -3.19 -4.19
C ARG A 11 -9.77 -1.92 -4.80
N PHE A 12 -8.67 -1.44 -4.25
CA PHE A 12 -7.99 -0.27 -4.84
C PHE A 12 -7.64 -0.51 -6.30
N LEU A 13 -7.08 -1.66 -6.64
CA LEU A 13 -6.72 -1.94 -8.05
C LEU A 13 -7.95 -2.00 -8.96
N VAL A 14 -9.07 -2.56 -8.49
CA VAL A 14 -10.33 -2.54 -9.25
C VAL A 14 -10.77 -1.10 -9.51
N VAL A 15 -10.77 -0.25 -8.49
CA VAL A 15 -11.18 1.15 -8.61
C VAL A 15 -10.19 1.92 -9.50
N TRP A 16 -8.89 1.65 -9.38
CA TRP A 16 -7.88 2.28 -10.21
C TRP A 16 -8.09 1.94 -11.70
N ASN A 17 -8.38 0.69 -12.02
CA ASN A 17 -8.68 0.29 -13.39
C ASN A 17 -9.92 0.99 -13.94
N GLN A 18 -10.94 1.18 -13.10
CA GLN A 18 -12.14 1.94 -13.49
C GLN A 18 -11.80 3.40 -13.76
N ALA A 19 -10.97 4.01 -12.92
CA ALA A 19 -10.54 5.40 -13.08
C ALA A 19 -9.71 5.57 -14.36
N GLN A 20 -8.84 4.61 -14.66
CA GLN A 20 -8.04 4.62 -15.88
C GLN A 20 -8.95 4.52 -17.12
N ALA A 21 -9.90 3.59 -17.12
CA ALA A 21 -10.84 3.43 -18.22
C ALA A 21 -11.70 4.67 -18.44
N ALA A 22 -12.01 5.41 -17.37
CA ALA A 22 -12.77 6.65 -17.40
C ALA A 22 -11.90 7.88 -17.70
N SER A 23 -10.59 7.71 -17.87
CA SER A 23 -9.64 8.80 -18.11
C SER A 23 -9.71 9.91 -17.07
N VAL A 24 -9.81 9.50 -15.79
CA VAL A 24 -9.87 10.46 -14.67
C VAL A 24 -8.59 11.28 -14.62
N ALA A 25 -8.75 12.60 -14.49
CA ALA A 25 -7.64 13.52 -14.26
C ALA A 25 -7.49 13.75 -12.76
N LEU A 26 -6.28 13.54 -12.24
CA LEU A 26 -6.01 13.81 -10.84
C LEU A 26 -5.87 15.31 -10.59
N PRO A 27 -6.24 15.82 -9.40
CA PRO A 27 -6.02 17.21 -9.06
C PRO A 27 -4.54 17.55 -9.09
N LYS A 28 -4.21 18.76 -9.51
CA LYS A 28 -2.84 19.26 -9.45
C LYS A 28 -2.48 19.59 -8.01
N THR A 29 -1.49 18.91 -7.48
CA THR A 29 -0.96 19.15 -6.14
C THR A 29 0.57 19.15 -6.18
N ASP A 30 1.20 19.53 -5.07
CA ASP A 30 2.65 19.47 -4.93
C ASP A 30 3.14 18.05 -4.60
N ASP A 31 2.23 17.11 -4.30
CA ASP A 31 2.57 15.75 -3.98
C ASP A 31 2.88 14.97 -5.27
N PRO A 32 4.13 14.47 -5.44
CA PRO A 32 4.50 13.74 -6.65
C PRO A 32 3.68 12.45 -6.87
N ALA A 33 3.07 11.89 -5.82
CA ALA A 33 2.22 10.71 -5.96
C ALA A 33 1.01 10.97 -6.87
N TYR A 34 0.55 12.22 -6.96
CA TYR A 34 -0.62 12.61 -7.76
C TYR A 34 -0.26 13.14 -9.16
N ALA A 35 0.98 12.95 -9.60
CA ALA A 35 1.39 13.42 -10.92
C ALA A 35 0.63 12.73 -12.06
N SER A 36 0.26 11.47 -11.89
CA SER A 36 -0.51 10.69 -12.88
C SER A 36 -1.18 9.50 -12.18
N LEU A 37 -2.12 8.85 -12.89
CA LEU A 37 -2.71 7.59 -12.39
C LEU A 37 -1.65 6.51 -12.21
N GLU A 38 -0.68 6.42 -13.13
CA GLU A 38 0.40 5.45 -13.04
C GLU A 38 1.29 5.70 -11.82
N THR A 39 1.57 6.97 -11.53
CA THR A 39 2.35 7.36 -10.35
C THR A 39 1.59 7.04 -9.07
N LEU A 40 0.28 7.27 -9.04
CA LEU A 40 -0.55 6.90 -7.89
C LEU A 40 -0.58 5.39 -7.66
N LEU A 41 -0.71 4.61 -8.73
CA LEU A 41 -0.64 3.14 -8.65
C LEU A 41 0.70 2.70 -8.04
N HIS A 42 1.77 3.25 -8.55
CA HIS A 42 3.12 2.96 -8.03
C HIS A 42 3.24 3.32 -6.55
N HIS A 43 2.70 4.47 -6.16
CA HIS A 43 2.70 4.93 -4.76
C HIS A 43 1.96 3.94 -3.85
N VAL A 44 0.77 3.49 -4.23
CA VAL A 44 -0.04 2.61 -3.37
C VAL A 44 0.58 1.20 -3.28
N LEU A 45 0.95 0.61 -4.40
CA LEU A 45 1.55 -0.74 -4.38
C LEU A 45 2.95 -0.73 -3.77
N GLY A 46 3.73 0.31 -4.03
CA GLY A 46 5.05 0.48 -3.41
C GLY A 46 4.97 0.70 -1.92
N ALA A 47 3.95 1.43 -1.45
CA ALA A 47 3.72 1.62 -0.01
C ALA A 47 3.40 0.30 0.68
N ALA A 48 2.61 -0.57 0.06
CA ALA A 48 2.30 -1.89 0.62
C ALA A 48 3.58 -2.70 0.84
N ARG A 49 4.52 -2.65 -0.09
CA ARG A 49 5.85 -3.23 0.09
C ARG A 49 6.58 -2.59 1.26
N GLY A 50 6.59 -1.27 1.30
CA GLY A 50 7.32 -0.51 2.32
C GLY A 50 6.84 -0.79 3.73
N TYR A 51 5.55 -0.90 3.96
CA TYR A 51 5.00 -1.17 5.29
C TYR A 51 5.46 -2.53 5.84
N MET A 52 5.36 -3.59 5.05
CA MET A 52 5.77 -4.91 5.52
C MET A 52 7.29 -5.00 5.68
N THR A 53 8.04 -4.41 4.77
CA THR A 53 9.50 -4.36 4.86
C THR A 53 9.92 -3.65 6.16
N TRP A 54 9.29 -2.52 6.47
CA TRP A 54 9.56 -1.78 7.71
C TRP A 54 9.22 -2.61 8.96
N MET A 55 8.05 -3.28 8.96
CA MET A 55 7.65 -4.10 10.11
C MET A 55 8.64 -5.24 10.35
N CYS A 56 9.07 -5.91 9.31
CA CYS A 56 10.08 -6.97 9.43
C CYS A 56 11.40 -6.43 9.96
N GLU A 57 11.82 -5.28 9.49
CA GLU A 57 13.07 -4.66 9.92
C GLU A 57 13.04 -4.32 11.42
N VAL A 58 12.01 -3.60 11.88
CA VAL A 58 11.93 -3.18 13.29
C VAL A 58 11.71 -4.36 14.25
N LEU A 59 11.09 -5.44 13.78
CA LEU A 59 10.88 -6.66 14.55
C LEU A 59 12.07 -7.63 14.45
N GLU A 60 13.09 -7.26 13.70
CA GLU A 60 14.28 -8.12 13.46
C GLU A 60 13.91 -9.48 12.85
N LEU A 61 12.90 -9.47 11.97
CA LEU A 61 12.51 -10.63 11.19
C LEU A 61 13.28 -10.66 9.86
N PRO A 62 13.36 -11.83 9.21
CA PRO A 62 13.97 -11.90 7.88
C PRO A 62 13.27 -10.94 6.90
N ASP A 63 14.03 -10.45 5.93
CA ASP A 63 13.48 -9.63 4.84
C ASP A 63 12.34 -10.39 4.17
N PRO A 64 11.15 -9.78 3.98
CA PRO A 64 10.03 -10.46 3.35
C PRO A 64 10.23 -10.72 1.85
N GLU A 65 11.31 -10.23 1.26
CA GLU A 65 11.68 -10.45 -0.14
C GLU A 65 10.62 -9.97 -1.12
N ILE A 66 10.03 -8.82 -0.83
CA ILE A 66 9.08 -8.17 -1.75
C ILE A 66 9.90 -7.35 -2.75
N ARG A 67 9.77 -7.70 -4.03
CA ARG A 67 10.50 -7.00 -5.09
C ARG A 67 10.09 -5.53 -5.17
N ILE A 68 11.03 -4.67 -5.52
CA ILE A 68 10.75 -3.26 -5.83
C ILE A 68 9.80 -3.23 -7.04
N PRO A 69 8.74 -2.40 -7.02
CA PRO A 69 7.83 -2.35 -8.16
C PRO A 69 8.51 -1.81 -9.41
N PRO A 70 8.04 -2.23 -10.62
CA PRO A 70 8.45 -1.57 -11.84
C PRO A 70 8.16 -0.07 -11.77
N GLY A 71 8.90 0.73 -12.52
CA GLY A 71 8.64 2.17 -12.58
C GLY A 71 7.21 2.48 -13.05
N PRO A 72 6.69 3.70 -12.76
CA PRO A 72 5.29 4.04 -13.05
C PRO A 72 4.85 3.76 -14.50
N PRO A 73 5.65 4.02 -15.54
CA PRO A 73 5.22 3.74 -16.91
C PRO A 73 5.01 2.25 -17.21
N ALA A 74 5.77 1.37 -16.57
CA ALA A 74 5.70 -0.07 -16.82
C ALA A 74 4.73 -0.79 -15.90
N LEU A 75 4.44 -0.24 -14.72
CA LEU A 75 3.66 -0.91 -13.69
C LEU A 75 2.24 -1.30 -14.13
N PRO A 76 1.47 -0.47 -14.86
CA PRO A 76 0.10 -0.85 -15.23
C PRO A 76 0.00 -2.20 -15.94
N ALA A 77 0.97 -2.53 -16.79
CA ALA A 77 0.98 -3.82 -17.49
C ALA A 77 1.26 -5.01 -16.57
N GLU A 78 1.87 -4.77 -15.41
CA GLU A 78 2.25 -5.80 -14.43
C GLU A 78 1.51 -5.67 -13.10
N ALA A 79 0.48 -4.81 -13.04
CA ALA A 79 -0.16 -4.45 -11.79
C ALA A 79 -0.76 -5.65 -11.06
N ASP A 80 -1.48 -6.51 -11.78
CA ASP A 80 -2.10 -7.70 -11.17
C ASP A 80 -1.03 -8.65 -10.62
N SER A 81 -0.01 -8.97 -11.40
CA SER A 81 1.03 -9.89 -10.97
C SER A 81 1.87 -9.31 -9.83
N TYR A 82 2.16 -8.01 -9.88
CA TYR A 82 2.90 -7.36 -8.80
C TYR A 82 2.08 -7.30 -7.51
N MET A 83 0.81 -6.94 -7.60
CA MET A 83 -0.10 -6.96 -6.45
C MET A 83 -0.16 -8.35 -5.81
N GLU A 84 -0.34 -9.41 -6.62
CA GLU A 84 -0.38 -10.77 -6.09
C GLU A 84 0.92 -11.14 -5.38
N HIS A 85 2.06 -10.74 -5.94
CA HIS A 85 3.36 -10.95 -5.32
C HIS A 85 3.44 -10.27 -3.94
N VAL A 86 3.07 -8.99 -3.86
CA VAL A 86 3.09 -8.25 -2.60
C VAL A 86 2.18 -8.90 -1.56
N LEU A 87 0.93 -9.20 -1.96
CA LEU A 87 -0.05 -9.77 -1.03
C LEU A 87 0.33 -11.16 -0.55
N GLU A 88 0.93 -11.97 -1.41
CA GLU A 88 1.46 -13.28 -1.01
C GLU A 88 2.55 -13.12 0.05
N LYS A 89 3.47 -12.17 -0.15
CA LYS A 89 4.57 -11.93 0.79
C LYS A 89 4.11 -11.31 2.12
N TRP A 90 2.92 -10.74 2.16
CA TRP A 90 2.31 -10.22 3.39
C TRP A 90 1.77 -11.31 4.31
N ARG A 91 1.52 -12.53 3.80
CA ARG A 91 0.77 -13.55 4.53
C ARG A 91 1.51 -14.14 5.73
N THR A 92 2.83 -14.24 5.68
CA THR A 92 3.58 -15.06 6.64
C THR A 92 4.45 -14.29 7.65
N PRO A 93 5.02 -13.11 7.36
CA PRO A 93 6.02 -12.53 8.27
C PRO A 93 5.53 -12.31 9.70
N LEU A 94 4.27 -11.88 9.88
CA LEU A 94 3.73 -11.55 11.20
C LEU A 94 2.97 -12.72 11.86
N ARG A 95 2.94 -13.89 11.21
CA ARG A 95 2.15 -15.03 11.67
C ARG A 95 2.44 -15.42 13.11
N ASP A 96 3.71 -15.44 13.49
CA ASP A 96 4.16 -15.90 14.80
C ASP A 96 4.51 -14.76 15.75
N VAL A 97 4.18 -13.52 15.38
CA VAL A 97 4.40 -12.36 16.24
C VAL A 97 3.27 -12.31 17.29
N GLY A 98 3.66 -12.36 18.58
CA GLY A 98 2.69 -12.32 19.66
C GLY A 98 2.07 -10.95 19.85
N ASP A 99 0.87 -10.91 20.42
CA ASP A 99 0.11 -9.69 20.65
C ASP A 99 0.89 -8.68 21.51
N ASP A 100 1.74 -9.17 22.41
CA ASP A 100 2.58 -8.34 23.26
C ASP A 100 3.58 -7.47 22.47
N ARG A 101 3.89 -7.85 21.23
CA ARG A 101 4.80 -7.09 20.36
C ARG A 101 4.07 -6.18 19.36
N LEU A 102 2.75 -6.26 19.28
CA LEU A 102 1.96 -5.47 18.33
C LEU A 102 1.64 -4.07 18.84
N GLU A 103 1.30 -3.94 20.12
CA GLU A 103 0.91 -2.65 20.71
C GLU A 103 2.11 -1.83 21.19
N THR A 104 3.16 -2.48 21.65
CA THR A 104 4.39 -1.86 22.16
C THR A 104 5.60 -2.69 21.77
N PRO A 105 6.79 -2.11 21.63
CA PRO A 105 7.07 -0.68 21.65
C PRO A 105 6.65 0.04 20.38
N GLU A 106 6.84 1.35 20.37
CA GLU A 106 6.74 2.15 19.15
C GLU A 106 8.11 2.32 18.51
N TYR A 107 8.14 2.35 17.18
CA TYR A 107 9.36 2.46 16.38
C TYR A 107 9.30 3.68 15.47
N PRO A 108 10.42 4.34 15.15
CA PRO A 108 10.41 5.45 14.20
C PRO A 108 10.14 4.96 12.78
N SER A 109 9.25 5.65 12.07
CA SER A 109 9.00 5.42 10.65
C SER A 109 9.96 6.27 9.80
N GLU A 110 9.93 6.04 8.48
CA GLU A 110 10.74 6.82 7.54
C GLU A 110 10.33 8.30 7.50
N TRP A 111 9.07 8.60 7.83
CA TRP A 111 8.58 9.98 7.89
C TRP A 111 8.58 10.54 9.32
N GLN A 112 9.38 9.95 10.20
CA GLN A 112 9.68 10.39 11.57
C GLN A 112 8.54 10.30 12.59
N THR A 113 7.36 9.85 12.21
CA THR A 113 6.29 9.52 13.15
C THR A 113 6.58 8.14 13.76
N ARG A 114 6.34 7.98 15.05
CA ARG A 114 6.54 6.69 15.72
C ARG A 114 5.26 5.86 15.63
N TYR A 115 5.43 4.57 15.33
CA TYR A 115 4.31 3.62 15.22
C TYR A 115 4.62 2.35 15.99
N SER A 116 3.60 1.82 16.71
CA SER A 116 3.56 0.41 17.05
C SER A 116 3.30 -0.41 15.79
N ILE A 117 3.51 -1.71 15.86
CA ILE A 117 3.17 -2.59 14.72
C ILE A 117 1.68 -2.51 14.41
N ASP A 118 0.84 -2.53 15.44
CA ASP A 118 -0.61 -2.45 15.29
C ASP A 118 -1.04 -1.15 14.60
N ALA A 119 -0.47 -0.02 15.01
CA ALA A 119 -0.75 1.27 14.37
C ALA A 119 -0.27 1.31 12.91
N MET A 120 0.87 0.70 12.60
CA MET A 120 1.34 0.61 11.23
C MET A 120 0.43 -0.28 10.37
N LEU A 121 -0.08 -1.38 10.93
CA LEU A 121 -1.05 -2.23 10.22
C LEU A 121 -2.33 -1.46 9.90
N GLU A 122 -2.84 -0.68 10.86
CA GLU A 122 -4.02 0.18 10.60
C GLU A 122 -3.73 1.20 9.50
N HIS A 123 -2.56 1.83 9.56
CA HIS A 123 -2.14 2.79 8.53
C HIS A 123 -2.06 2.12 7.15
N ALA A 124 -1.50 0.91 7.09
CA ALA A 124 -1.36 0.16 5.85
C ALA A 124 -2.71 -0.22 5.24
N VAL A 125 -3.71 -0.54 6.08
CA VAL A 125 -5.08 -0.83 5.63
C VAL A 125 -5.77 0.44 5.12
N MET A 126 -5.63 1.53 5.85
CA MET A 126 -6.30 2.80 5.51
C MET A 126 -5.75 3.43 4.22
N HIS A 127 -4.49 3.18 3.88
CA HIS A 127 -3.86 3.80 2.73
C HIS A 127 -4.56 3.46 1.40
N PRO A 128 -4.76 2.19 1.03
CA PRO A 128 -5.51 1.87 -0.19
C PRO A 128 -6.98 2.28 -0.12
N ILE A 129 -7.60 2.24 1.06
CA ILE A 129 -8.98 2.69 1.25
C ILE A 129 -9.12 4.16 0.89
N ARG A 130 -8.23 5.00 1.42
CA ARG A 130 -8.25 6.44 1.16
C ARG A 130 -8.10 6.75 -0.32
N HIS A 131 -7.14 6.12 -0.98
CA HIS A 131 -6.90 6.38 -2.40
C HIS A 131 -8.01 5.84 -3.29
N ALA A 132 -8.60 4.69 -2.97
CA ALA A 132 -9.79 4.20 -3.68
C ALA A 132 -10.95 5.18 -3.54
N PHE A 133 -11.20 5.68 -2.33
CA PHE A 133 -12.25 6.67 -2.10
C PHE A 133 -12.02 7.94 -2.91
N GLN A 134 -10.81 8.45 -2.95
CA GLN A 134 -10.47 9.64 -3.73
C GLN A 134 -10.78 9.43 -5.23
N LEU A 135 -10.42 8.29 -5.78
CA LEU A 135 -10.70 7.97 -7.19
C LEU A 135 -12.19 7.84 -7.45
N GLU A 136 -12.93 7.20 -6.53
CA GLU A 136 -14.38 7.08 -6.64
C GLU A 136 -15.06 8.47 -6.62
N GLU A 137 -14.60 9.37 -5.75
CA GLU A 137 -15.10 10.73 -5.71
C GLU A 137 -14.84 11.48 -7.02
N LEU A 138 -13.65 11.36 -7.58
CA LEU A 138 -13.31 11.99 -8.86
C LEU A 138 -14.18 11.45 -10.00
N MET A 139 -14.50 10.15 -10.00
CA MET A 139 -15.38 9.57 -11.00
C MET A 139 -16.82 10.07 -10.87
N ARG A 140 -17.30 10.31 -9.63
CA ARG A 140 -18.66 10.84 -9.40
C ARG A 140 -18.83 12.29 -9.83
N GLN A 141 -17.75 13.07 -9.83
CA GLN A 141 -17.77 14.49 -10.20
C GLN A 141 -17.80 14.73 -11.71
N ARG A 142 -17.78 13.68 -12.52
CA ARG A 142 -17.73 13.79 -13.99
C ARG A 142 -19.10 13.95 -14.62
#